data_d35ca71658d59c695f7e7c667cd5613b
#
_entry.id   d35ca71658d59c695f7e7c667cd5613b
#
_cell.length_a   1.000
_cell.length_b   1.000
_cell.length_c   1.000
_cell.angle_alpha   90.00
_cell.angle_beta   90.00
_cell.angle_gamma   90.00
#
_symmetry.space_group_name_H-M   'P 1'
#
loop_
_entity.id
_entity.type
_entity.pdbx_description
1 polymer ?
#
loop_
_entity_poly.entity_id
_entity_poly.type
_entity_poly.pdbx_seq_one_letter_code
_entity_poly.pdbx_strand_id
1 'polypeptide(L)'
;MSVGEILRDEYLKPLDLSVEEFASRIRITVNLASKILNGEESINLNLAARLGKLFNTTSDYWMNLKWLDEYRQLLQDPDFQEVMDSIKPLNM
;
A
#
# COMPACT_ATOMS: atom_id res chain seq x y z
N MET A 1 -0.10 -9.91 1.13
CA MET A 1 0.47 -9.05 2.18
C MET A 1 0.07 -7.60 1.91
N SER A 2 -0.26 -6.86 2.95
CA SER A 2 -0.56 -5.43 2.80
C SER A 2 0.72 -4.63 2.58
N VAL A 3 0.56 -3.39 2.08
CA VAL A 3 1.69 -2.47 1.94
C VAL A 3 2.38 -2.25 3.28
N GLY A 4 1.60 -2.13 4.37
CA GLY A 4 2.16 -1.94 5.71
C GLY A 4 3.02 -3.10 6.18
N GLU A 5 2.59 -4.32 5.89
CA GLU A 5 3.38 -5.50 6.23
C GLU A 5 4.68 -5.56 5.45
N ILE A 6 4.64 -5.25 4.17
CA ILE A 6 5.82 -5.22 3.32
C ILE A 6 6.80 -4.15 3.81
N LEU A 7 6.29 -2.95 4.11
CA LEU A 7 7.11 -1.87 4.66
C LEU A 7 7.80 -2.31 5.95
N ARG A 8 7.05 -2.89 6.88
CA ARG A 8 7.57 -3.30 8.18
C ARG A 8 8.59 -4.43 8.04
N ASP A 9 8.23 -5.48 7.31
CA ASP A 9 9.02 -6.71 7.29
C ASP A 9 10.19 -6.68 6.33
N GLU A 10 10.04 -6.01 5.19
CA GLU A 10 11.05 -6.03 4.14
C GLU A 10 11.92 -4.77 4.08
N TYR A 11 11.49 -3.68 4.75
CA TYR A 11 12.23 -2.41 4.72
C TYR A 11 12.63 -1.93 6.11
N LEU A 12 11.68 -1.75 7.02
CA LEU A 12 12.01 -1.18 8.33
C LEU A 12 12.85 -2.13 9.18
N LYS A 13 12.45 -3.39 9.27
CA LYS A 13 13.21 -4.36 10.07
C LYS A 13 14.63 -4.58 9.55
N PRO A 14 14.83 -4.87 8.27
CA PRO A 14 16.19 -5.08 7.74
C PRO A 14 17.08 -3.84 7.88
N LEU A 15 16.50 -2.64 7.79
CA LEU A 15 17.24 -1.38 7.89
C LEU A 15 17.33 -0.86 9.31
N ASP A 16 16.73 -1.56 10.28
CA ASP A 16 16.70 -1.17 11.69
C ASP A 16 16.12 0.25 11.87
N LEU A 17 15.06 0.56 11.12
CA LEU A 17 14.37 1.84 11.22
C LEU A 17 13.20 1.74 12.19
N SER A 18 13.15 2.67 13.14
CA SER A 18 11.99 2.82 14.02
C SER A 18 10.86 3.53 13.27
N VAL A 19 9.64 3.42 13.79
CA VAL A 19 8.48 4.14 13.24
C VAL A 19 8.75 5.66 13.25
N GLU A 20 9.33 6.16 14.34
CA GLU A 20 9.64 7.58 14.49
C GLU A 20 10.63 8.05 13.43
N GLU A 21 11.70 7.28 13.21
CA GLU A 21 12.70 7.61 12.22
C GLU A 21 12.13 7.52 10.80
N PHE A 22 11.35 6.48 10.51
CA PHE A 22 10.66 6.32 9.24
C PHE A 22 9.76 7.53 8.95
N ALA A 23 8.91 7.89 9.91
CA ALA A 23 7.99 9.02 9.76
C ALA A 23 8.77 10.33 9.50
N SER A 24 9.83 10.56 10.25
CA SER A 24 10.68 11.75 10.08
C SER A 24 11.30 11.80 8.69
N ARG A 25 11.80 10.69 8.19
CA ARG A 25 12.49 10.65 6.91
C ARG A 25 11.58 10.94 5.73
N ILE A 26 10.31 10.54 5.78
CA ILE A 26 9.36 10.86 4.71
C ILE A 26 8.44 12.03 5.05
N ARG A 27 8.71 12.68 6.19
CA ARG A 27 8.05 13.92 6.62
C ARG A 27 6.55 13.75 6.81
N ILE A 28 6.17 12.72 7.56
CA ILE A 28 4.78 12.52 7.99
C ILE A 28 4.76 12.40 9.51
N THR A 29 3.57 12.44 10.09
CA THR A 29 3.42 12.24 11.52
C THR A 29 3.64 10.79 11.91
N VAL A 30 4.07 10.55 13.13
CA VAL A 30 4.21 9.19 13.67
C VAL A 30 2.84 8.48 13.66
N ASN A 31 1.78 9.22 13.95
CA ASN A 31 0.44 8.65 13.94
C ASN A 31 0.05 8.12 12.56
N LEU A 32 0.30 8.90 11.50
CA LEU A 32 0.04 8.46 10.13
C LEU A 32 0.91 7.26 9.76
N ALA A 33 2.20 7.32 10.10
CA ALA A 33 3.11 6.21 9.83
C ALA A 33 2.63 4.91 10.48
N SER A 34 2.21 4.99 11.75
CA SER A 34 1.69 3.83 12.48
C SER A 34 0.44 3.25 11.82
N LYS A 35 -0.47 4.12 11.38
CA LYS A 35 -1.69 3.68 10.69
C LYS A 35 -1.37 2.96 9.38
N ILE A 36 -0.41 3.48 8.62
CA ILE A 36 0.02 2.83 7.37
C ILE A 36 0.60 1.46 7.66
N LEU A 37 1.49 1.36 8.64
CA LEU A 37 2.14 0.09 9.00
C LEU A 37 1.16 -0.94 9.53
N ASN A 38 0.10 -0.50 10.19
CA ASN A 38 -0.93 -1.38 10.74
C ASN A 38 -2.03 -1.72 9.74
N GLY A 39 -1.98 -1.16 8.53
CA GLY A 39 -3.01 -1.41 7.53
C GLY A 39 -4.30 -0.61 7.74
N GLU A 40 -4.29 0.36 8.63
CA GLU A 40 -5.46 1.20 8.93
C GLU A 40 -5.61 2.36 7.96
N GLU A 41 -4.54 2.74 7.29
CA GLU A 41 -4.52 3.84 6.33
C GLU A 41 -3.85 3.38 5.05
N SER A 42 -4.51 3.61 3.93
CA SER A 42 -3.97 3.27 2.61
C SER A 42 -3.02 4.37 2.13
N ILE A 43 -2.00 4.00 1.38
CA ILE A 43 -1.13 4.99 0.77
C ILE A 43 -1.81 5.60 -0.46
N ASN A 44 -1.45 6.84 -0.75
CA ASN A 44 -1.85 7.52 -1.99
C ASN A 44 -0.59 7.78 -2.83
N LEU A 45 -0.76 8.43 -3.98
CA LEU A 45 0.37 8.69 -4.87
C LEU A 45 1.45 9.55 -4.21
N ASN A 46 1.05 10.53 -3.41
CA ASN A 46 1.99 11.39 -2.69
C ASN A 46 2.87 10.56 -1.76
N LEU A 47 2.25 9.68 -0.97
CA LEU A 47 3.00 8.79 -0.07
C LEU A 47 3.85 7.79 -0.85
N ALA A 48 3.33 7.26 -1.94
CA ALA A 48 4.08 6.33 -2.80
C ALA A 48 5.35 7.01 -3.35
N ALA A 49 5.26 8.27 -3.75
CA ALA A 49 6.40 9.03 -4.23
C ALA A 49 7.45 9.21 -3.14
N ARG A 50 7.03 9.50 -1.91
CA ARG A 50 7.94 9.64 -0.77
C ARG A 50 8.63 8.32 -0.42
N LEU A 51 7.89 7.22 -0.47
CA LEU A 51 8.45 5.89 -0.24
C LEU A 51 9.46 5.53 -1.32
N GLY A 52 9.14 5.84 -2.57
CA GLY A 52 10.06 5.61 -3.68
C GLY A 52 11.36 6.38 -3.51
N LYS A 53 11.27 7.61 -3.05
CA LYS A 53 12.46 8.45 -2.82
C LYS A 53 13.31 7.90 -1.68
N LEU A 54 12.67 7.52 -0.57
CA LEU A 54 13.37 7.02 0.62
C LEU A 54 14.09 5.70 0.32
N PHE A 55 13.42 4.77 -0.34
CA PHE A 55 13.93 3.41 -0.55
C PHE A 55 14.57 3.21 -1.92
N ASN A 56 14.72 4.28 -2.69
CA ASN A 56 15.32 4.23 -4.03
C ASN A 56 14.58 3.25 -4.96
N THR A 57 13.27 3.33 -4.92
CA THR A 57 12.35 2.61 -5.80
C THR A 57 11.52 3.63 -6.58
N THR A 58 10.48 3.16 -7.26
CA THR A 58 9.58 4.06 -7.99
C THR A 58 8.26 4.21 -7.24
N SER A 59 7.53 5.29 -7.53
CA SER A 59 6.16 5.45 -7.03
C SER A 59 5.27 4.32 -7.54
N ASP A 60 5.48 3.90 -8.78
CA ASP A 60 4.69 2.83 -9.41
C ASP A 60 4.82 1.51 -8.66
N TYR A 61 6.00 1.21 -8.15
CA TYR A 61 6.21 0.00 -7.36
C TYR A 61 5.25 -0.03 -6.15
N TRP A 62 5.18 1.08 -5.41
CA TRP A 62 4.34 1.16 -4.21
C TRP A 62 2.85 1.19 -4.56
N MET A 63 2.48 1.89 -5.63
CA MET A 63 1.08 1.92 -6.09
C MET A 63 0.64 0.56 -6.60
N ASN A 64 1.51 -0.18 -7.27
CA ASN A 64 1.20 -1.54 -7.72
C ASN A 64 0.97 -2.48 -6.55
N LEU A 65 1.76 -2.38 -5.49
CA LEU A 65 1.55 -3.18 -4.29
C LEU A 65 0.20 -2.87 -3.64
N LYS A 66 -0.15 -1.60 -3.57
CA LYS A 66 -1.44 -1.15 -3.05
C LYS A 66 -2.60 -1.73 -3.87
N TRP A 67 -2.53 -1.59 -5.20
CA TRP A 67 -3.60 -2.07 -6.09
C TRP A 67 -3.75 -3.58 -6.04
N LEU A 68 -2.66 -4.32 -5.95
CA LEU A 68 -2.71 -5.77 -5.81
C LEU A 68 -3.39 -6.19 -4.52
N ASP A 69 -3.10 -5.51 -3.42
CA ASP A 69 -3.73 -5.79 -2.15
C ASP A 69 -5.22 -5.48 -2.18
N GLU A 70 -5.61 -4.33 -2.72
CA GLU A 70 -7.00 -3.92 -2.88
C GLU A 70 -7.75 -4.90 -3.80
N TYR A 71 -7.12 -5.35 -4.87
CA TYR A 71 -7.74 -6.28 -5.80
C TYR A 71 -8.00 -7.64 -5.15
N ARG A 72 -7.05 -8.13 -4.35
CA ARG A 72 -7.26 -9.38 -3.59
C ARG A 72 -8.46 -9.27 -2.68
N GLN A 73 -8.63 -8.12 -2.01
CA GLN A 73 -9.77 -7.88 -1.14
C GLN A 73 -11.08 -7.87 -1.94
N LEU A 74 -11.09 -7.22 -3.10
CA LEU A 74 -12.26 -7.22 -3.99
C LEU A 74 -12.65 -8.62 -4.44
N LEU A 75 -11.66 -9.45 -4.77
CA LEU A 75 -11.93 -10.82 -5.22
C LEU A 75 -12.56 -11.69 -4.13
N GLN A 76 -12.42 -11.30 -2.87
CA GLN A 76 -13.02 -12.02 -1.74
C GLN A 76 -14.41 -11.50 -1.38
N ASP A 77 -14.84 -10.40 -1.99
CA ASP A 77 -16.15 -9.80 -1.73
C ASP A 77 -17.22 -10.44 -2.62
N PRO A 78 -18.20 -11.17 -2.05
CA PRO A 78 -19.24 -11.82 -2.85
C PRO A 78 -20.07 -10.82 -3.67
N ASP A 79 -20.32 -9.62 -3.13
CA ASP A 79 -21.08 -8.60 -3.85
C ASP A 79 -20.32 -8.14 -5.10
N PHE A 80 -19.01 -7.97 -4.99
CA PHE A 80 -18.17 -7.60 -6.10
C PHE A 80 -18.20 -8.69 -7.18
N GLN A 81 -18.08 -9.96 -6.78
CA GLN A 81 -18.13 -11.08 -7.72
C GLN A 81 -19.47 -11.13 -8.45
N GLU A 82 -20.56 -10.93 -7.73
CA GLU A 82 -21.89 -10.92 -8.34
C GLU A 82 -22.02 -9.81 -9.39
N VAL A 83 -21.54 -8.62 -9.07
CA VAL A 83 -21.54 -7.50 -10.02
C VAL A 83 -20.70 -7.84 -11.24
N MET A 84 -19.50 -8.37 -11.05
CA MET A 84 -18.60 -8.71 -12.15
C MET A 84 -19.21 -9.78 -13.05
N ASP A 85 -19.86 -10.79 -12.46
CA ASP A 85 -20.52 -11.85 -13.23
C ASP A 85 -21.70 -11.32 -14.05
N SER A 86 -22.32 -10.22 -13.60
CA SER A 86 -23.45 -9.61 -14.31
C SER A 86 -23.02 -8.72 -15.46
N ILE A 87 -21.76 -8.28 -15.48
CA ILE A 87 -21.26 -7.40 -16.55
C ILE A 87 -20.89 -8.26 -17.76
N LYS A 88 -21.50 -7.93 -18.89
CA LYS A 88 -21.19 -8.62 -20.14
C LYS A 88 -20.28 -7.75 -20.97
N PRO A 89 -19.16 -8.30 -21.48
CA PRO A 89 -18.28 -7.53 -22.34
C PRO A 89 -19.01 -7.07 -23.61
N LEU A 90 -18.65 -5.88 -24.06
CA LEU A 90 -19.12 -5.43 -25.36
C LEU A 90 -18.41 -6.21 -26.45
N ASN A 91 -19.15 -6.53 -27.49
CA ASN A 91 -18.58 -7.23 -28.64
C ASN A 91 -17.92 -6.20 -29.56
N MET A 92 -16.60 -6.03 -29.35
CA MET A 92 -15.84 -4.98 -30.06
C MET A 92 -14.93 -5.57 -31.12
#